data_add5fc00fa7980e0054534d70d302b3a
#
_entry.id   add5fc00fa7980e0054534d70d302b3a
#
_cell.length_a   1.000
_cell.length_b   1.000
_cell.length_c   1.000
_cell.angle_alpha   90.00
_cell.angle_beta   90.00
_cell.angle_gamma   90.00
#
_symmetry.space_group_name_H-M   'P 1'
#
loop_
_entity.id
_entity.type
_entity.pdbx_description
1 polymer ?
#
loop_
_entity_poly.entity_id
_entity_poly.type
_entity_poly.pdbx_seq_one_letter_code
_entity_poly.pdbx_strand_id
1 'polypeptide(L)'
;MIRVVGKRGKGSFESQLDEAAKGLDFVRIDCTSNNKDEVMNHGLSPFYLGPVECYDGLVSQTFERAWQCAKVYPWMADVAGEPDDRYYAWRDEMWARKDFSNKIEIRFPAGKGNARKCLYAWWKVDGTFRKLGYVAARKAIYMSLYAKAVVKTEAYRRLVELRDEGKNLMLVDFDGYNPYHPHYGFASDDAVRTYSDVIHCPLLKMGHGFVLAMLLEGLIRVENGEVKYADGLMDDPKREYSRDLRKLTPEALLQRNAKRCGVTEAEFATLDETIRKLLWNAGRKMEIAARGFSKAAWKRLPLEEKLALLRNSI
;
A
#
# COMPACT_ATOMS: atom_id res chain seq x y z
N MET A 1 -16.73 -3.04 -13.06
CA MET A 1 -16.07 -3.65 -11.87
C MET A 1 -14.77 -2.92 -11.56
N ILE A 2 -14.46 -2.66 -10.30
CA ILE A 2 -13.22 -1.98 -9.88
C ILE A 2 -12.44 -2.91 -8.94
N ARG A 3 -11.13 -3.06 -9.18
CA ARG A 3 -10.24 -3.87 -8.34
C ARG A 3 -8.98 -3.10 -8.00
N VAL A 4 -8.54 -3.21 -6.75
CA VAL A 4 -7.27 -2.68 -6.27
C VAL A 4 -6.27 -3.82 -6.19
N VAL A 5 -5.08 -3.65 -6.76
CA VAL A 5 -4.03 -4.68 -6.75
C VAL A 5 -2.68 -4.10 -6.36
N GLY A 6 -1.84 -4.95 -5.78
CA GLY A 6 -0.50 -4.54 -5.34
C GLY A 6 0.50 -4.45 -6.49
N LYS A 7 1.30 -3.38 -6.52
CA LYS A 7 2.38 -3.20 -7.50
C LYS A 7 3.63 -4.04 -7.15
N ARG A 8 3.49 -5.29 -6.77
CA ARG A 8 4.62 -6.15 -6.36
C ARG A 8 4.90 -7.23 -7.39
N GLY A 9 5.92 -6.98 -8.23
CA GLY A 9 6.50 -7.97 -9.12
C GLY A 9 5.68 -8.29 -10.38
N LYS A 10 6.35 -8.80 -11.42
CA LYS A 10 5.68 -9.35 -12.60
C LYS A 10 4.91 -10.61 -12.20
N GLY A 11 3.65 -10.70 -12.55
CA GLY A 11 2.77 -11.84 -12.24
C GLY A 11 1.99 -11.75 -10.92
N SER A 12 2.19 -10.71 -10.10
CA SER A 12 1.43 -10.56 -8.85
C SER A 12 0.01 -10.03 -9.06
N PHE A 13 -0.32 -9.49 -10.23
CA PHE A 13 -1.64 -8.93 -10.52
C PHE A 13 -2.69 -10.00 -10.79
N GLU A 14 -2.36 -10.99 -11.59
CA GLU A 14 -3.26 -12.08 -11.96
C GLU A 14 -3.63 -12.92 -10.73
N SER A 15 -2.65 -13.20 -9.87
CA SER A 15 -2.88 -13.96 -8.64
C SER A 15 -3.66 -13.18 -7.56
N GLN A 16 -3.88 -11.89 -7.76
CA GLN A 16 -4.64 -11.05 -6.84
C GLN A 16 -6.09 -10.82 -7.30
N LEU A 17 -6.41 -11.17 -8.54
CA LEU A 17 -7.80 -11.13 -9.03
C LEU A 17 -8.58 -12.28 -8.40
N ASP A 18 -9.84 -12.03 -8.06
CA ASP A 18 -10.77 -13.08 -7.64
C ASP A 18 -11.18 -13.95 -8.83
N GLU A 19 -11.75 -15.13 -8.55
CA GLU A 19 -12.16 -16.06 -9.60
C GLU A 19 -13.22 -15.46 -10.54
N ALA A 20 -14.14 -14.64 -10.01
CA ALA A 20 -15.18 -13.99 -10.82
C ALA A 20 -14.61 -12.94 -11.76
N ALA A 21 -13.45 -12.36 -11.44
CA ALA A 21 -12.78 -11.38 -12.27
C ALA A 21 -11.84 -12.01 -13.32
N LYS A 22 -11.52 -13.30 -13.20
CA LYS A 22 -10.68 -13.99 -14.17
C LYS A 22 -11.38 -14.03 -15.53
N GLY A 23 -10.63 -13.71 -16.58
CA GLY A 23 -11.15 -13.67 -17.95
C GLY A 23 -11.87 -12.37 -18.33
N LEU A 24 -12.01 -11.42 -17.42
CA LEU A 24 -12.52 -10.09 -17.73
C LEU A 24 -11.41 -9.19 -18.24
N ASP A 25 -11.75 -8.32 -19.20
CA ASP A 25 -10.83 -7.29 -19.67
C ASP A 25 -10.82 -6.10 -18.71
N PHE A 26 -9.62 -5.72 -18.25
CA PHE A 26 -9.42 -4.60 -17.33
C PHE A 26 -8.54 -3.52 -17.95
N VAL A 27 -8.99 -2.27 -17.85
CA VAL A 27 -8.12 -1.12 -18.07
C VAL A 27 -7.22 -0.97 -16.84
N ARG A 28 -5.92 -1.16 -17.03
CA ARG A 28 -4.93 -1.07 -15.97
C ARG A 28 -4.51 0.37 -15.73
N ILE A 29 -4.70 0.87 -14.53
CA ILE A 29 -4.35 2.22 -14.09
C ILE A 29 -3.25 2.16 -13.02
N ASP A 30 -2.05 2.63 -13.36
CA ASP A 30 -0.97 2.81 -12.36
C ASP A 30 -1.23 4.11 -11.58
N CYS A 31 -1.71 4.00 -10.36
CA CYS A 31 -2.02 5.13 -9.49
C CYS A 31 -0.77 5.69 -8.76
N THR A 32 0.41 5.12 -8.99
CA THR A 32 1.62 5.46 -8.25
C THR A 32 2.44 6.56 -8.92
N SER A 33 3.38 7.14 -8.17
CA SER A 33 4.34 8.12 -8.68
C SER A 33 5.32 7.57 -9.75
N ASN A 34 5.15 6.33 -10.19
CA ASN A 34 5.91 5.71 -11.27
C ASN A 34 5.10 5.62 -12.58
N ASN A 35 3.88 6.13 -12.60
CA ASN A 35 3.12 6.24 -13.84
C ASN A 35 3.86 7.19 -14.79
N LYS A 36 3.93 6.83 -16.07
CA LYS A 36 4.59 7.65 -17.10
C LYS A 36 3.68 8.72 -17.69
N ASP A 37 2.38 8.54 -17.58
CA ASP A 37 1.40 9.58 -17.89
C ASP A 37 1.44 10.64 -16.78
N GLU A 38 1.87 11.84 -17.14
CA GLU A 38 2.08 12.94 -16.20
C GLU A 38 0.78 13.40 -15.54
N VAL A 39 -0.32 13.43 -16.29
CA VAL A 39 -1.64 13.77 -15.75
C VAL A 39 -2.06 12.76 -14.69
N MET A 40 -1.94 11.46 -14.99
CA MET A 40 -2.29 10.39 -14.06
C MET A 40 -1.36 10.37 -12.84
N ASN A 41 -0.06 10.55 -13.06
CA ASN A 41 0.94 10.60 -12.00
C ASN A 41 0.68 11.74 -11.02
N HIS A 42 0.56 12.97 -11.53
CA HIS A 42 0.35 14.16 -10.70
C HIS A 42 -1.04 14.20 -10.07
N GLY A 43 -2.04 13.70 -10.78
CA GLY A 43 -3.43 13.72 -10.30
C GLY A 43 -3.82 12.60 -9.35
N LEU A 44 -3.12 11.43 -9.36
CA LEU A 44 -3.47 10.29 -8.51
C LEU A 44 -2.48 10.01 -7.40
N SER A 45 -1.18 10.27 -7.64
CA SER A 45 -0.15 9.88 -6.68
C SER A 45 -0.08 10.81 -5.48
N PRO A 46 -0.11 10.29 -4.24
CA PRO A 46 0.05 11.08 -3.01
C PRO A 46 1.30 11.97 -2.96
N PHE A 47 2.32 11.63 -3.74
CA PHE A 47 3.60 12.34 -3.79
C PHE A 47 3.52 13.68 -4.53
N TYR A 48 2.56 13.82 -5.43
CA TYR A 48 2.39 15.00 -6.26
C TYR A 48 1.02 15.68 -6.05
N LEU A 49 0.03 14.90 -5.61
CA LEU A 49 -1.31 15.40 -5.34
C LEU A 49 -1.29 16.49 -4.27
N GLY A 50 -1.64 17.70 -4.67
CA GLY A 50 -1.64 18.87 -3.78
C GLY A 50 -1.69 20.19 -4.57
N PRO A 51 -1.67 21.33 -3.88
CA PRO A 51 -1.66 21.48 -2.41
C PRO A 51 -2.94 20.97 -1.75
N VAL A 52 -2.84 20.51 -0.50
CA VAL A 52 -3.98 20.06 0.32
C VAL A 52 -4.16 20.93 1.55
N GLU A 53 -5.37 21.38 1.77
CA GLU A 53 -5.75 22.07 3.00
C GLU A 53 -5.94 21.05 4.12
N CYS A 54 -5.25 21.28 5.25
CA CYS A 54 -5.24 20.37 6.39
C CYS A 54 -6.28 20.78 7.44
N TYR A 55 -5.94 21.75 8.29
CA TYR A 55 -6.81 22.36 9.31
C TYR A 55 -6.32 23.78 9.62
N ASP A 56 -7.22 24.63 10.11
CA ASP A 56 -6.93 26.02 10.51
C ASP A 56 -6.24 26.85 9.40
N GLY A 57 -6.58 26.59 8.13
CA GLY A 57 -5.98 27.27 6.98
C GLY A 57 -4.55 26.83 6.67
N LEU A 58 -3.99 25.87 7.41
CA LEU A 58 -2.68 25.29 7.12
C LEU A 58 -2.75 24.41 5.87
N VAL A 59 -1.73 24.54 5.02
CA VAL A 59 -1.67 23.84 3.73
C VAL A 59 -0.38 23.05 3.61
N SER A 60 -0.50 21.80 3.20
CA SER A 60 0.63 20.97 2.79
C SER A 60 0.77 20.95 1.27
N GLN A 61 2.00 21.09 0.77
CA GLN A 61 2.25 21.08 -0.68
C GLN A 61 2.00 19.73 -1.35
N THR A 62 2.00 18.64 -0.59
CA THR A 62 1.55 17.33 -1.08
C THR A 62 0.71 16.60 -0.04
N PHE A 63 -0.16 15.73 -0.51
CA PHE A 63 -0.92 14.83 0.34
C PHE A 63 -0.01 13.89 1.16
N GLU A 64 1.07 13.36 0.56
CA GLU A 64 1.98 12.48 1.28
C GLU A 64 2.65 13.19 2.46
N ARG A 65 3.07 14.45 2.30
CA ARG A 65 3.62 15.24 3.41
C ARG A 65 2.56 15.54 4.47
N ALA A 66 1.33 15.85 4.08
CA ALA A 66 0.23 16.01 5.04
C ALA A 66 0.07 14.77 5.91
N TRP A 67 0.04 13.59 5.29
CA TRP A 67 -0.08 12.30 5.97
C TRP A 67 1.13 11.93 6.83
N GLN A 68 2.34 12.09 6.29
CA GLN A 68 3.55 11.66 6.99
C GLN A 68 3.93 12.60 8.14
N CYS A 69 3.72 13.90 7.99
CA CYS A 69 4.07 14.89 9.02
C CYS A 69 2.96 15.12 10.06
N ALA A 70 1.80 14.44 9.91
CA ALA A 70 0.85 14.30 11.01
C ALA A 70 1.38 13.38 12.15
N LYS A 71 2.47 12.62 11.90
CA LYS A 71 3.02 11.66 12.85
C LYS A 71 3.95 12.31 13.85
N VAL A 72 3.74 12.02 15.13
CA VAL A 72 4.58 12.49 16.24
C VAL A 72 5.58 11.40 16.62
N TYR A 73 6.81 11.79 16.86
CA TYR A 73 7.91 10.90 17.23
C TYR A 73 8.43 11.24 18.64
N PRO A 74 9.09 10.31 19.35
CA PRO A 74 9.50 10.51 20.76
C PRO A 74 10.33 11.77 21.00
N TRP A 75 11.16 12.18 20.05
CA TRP A 75 11.99 13.39 20.17
C TRP A 75 11.27 14.69 19.84
N MET A 76 10.00 14.63 19.48
CA MET A 76 9.12 15.77 19.15
C MET A 76 7.92 15.84 20.12
N ALA A 77 8.04 15.17 21.24
CA ALA A 77 7.03 15.16 22.29
C ALA A 77 7.66 15.57 23.62
N ASP A 78 6.86 16.18 24.46
CA ASP A 78 7.20 16.53 25.84
C ASP A 78 7.13 15.32 26.79
N VAL A 79 7.34 15.57 28.07
CA VAL A 79 7.29 14.52 29.12
C VAL A 79 5.89 13.92 29.32
N ALA A 80 4.84 14.64 28.95
CA ALA A 80 3.45 14.16 28.96
C ALA A 80 3.09 13.40 27.68
N GLY A 81 4.02 13.35 26.73
CA GLY A 81 3.82 12.72 25.42
C GLY A 81 2.93 13.57 24.50
N GLU A 82 2.83 14.88 24.72
CA GLU A 82 2.17 15.84 23.83
C GLU A 82 3.18 16.40 22.81
N PRO A 83 2.75 16.80 21.60
CA PRO A 83 3.64 17.45 20.64
C PRO A 83 4.17 18.77 21.22
N ASP A 84 5.47 18.99 21.13
CA ASP A 84 6.09 20.24 21.53
C ASP A 84 6.44 21.14 20.33
N ASP A 85 7.07 22.29 20.59
CA ASP A 85 7.41 23.26 19.56
C ASP A 85 8.28 22.68 18.43
N ARG A 86 9.10 21.66 18.73
CA ARG A 86 9.92 20.96 17.73
C ARG A 86 9.06 20.24 16.70
N TYR A 87 7.94 19.67 17.14
CA TYR A 87 6.98 19.04 16.24
C TYR A 87 6.34 20.06 15.30
N TYR A 88 5.83 21.14 15.87
CA TYR A 88 5.12 22.16 15.07
C TYR A 88 6.04 22.82 14.06
N ALA A 89 7.24 23.23 14.47
CA ALA A 89 8.23 23.82 13.58
C ALA A 89 8.63 22.86 12.43
N TRP A 90 8.90 21.59 12.76
CA TRP A 90 9.24 20.57 11.77
C TRP A 90 8.07 20.29 10.80
N ARG A 91 6.85 20.14 11.31
CA ARG A 91 5.66 19.91 10.50
C ARG A 91 5.45 21.06 9.50
N ASP A 92 5.50 22.30 9.97
CA ASP A 92 5.23 23.47 9.15
C ASP A 92 6.29 23.65 8.07
N GLU A 93 7.56 23.44 8.41
CA GLU A 93 8.65 23.41 7.43
C GLU A 93 8.40 22.35 6.36
N MET A 94 8.09 21.13 6.75
CA MET A 94 7.88 20.01 5.83
C MET A 94 6.64 20.19 4.96
N TRP A 95 5.56 20.76 5.50
CA TRP A 95 4.36 21.05 4.73
C TRP A 95 4.57 22.16 3.69
N ALA A 96 5.39 23.15 4.00
CA ALA A 96 5.70 24.27 3.10
C ALA A 96 6.64 23.88 1.94
N ARG A 97 7.38 22.78 2.04
CA ARG A 97 8.38 22.39 1.04
C ARG A 97 7.75 22.05 -0.31
N LYS A 98 8.28 22.69 -1.38
CA LYS A 98 7.87 22.50 -2.77
C LYS A 98 8.77 21.54 -3.56
N ASP A 99 9.80 20.98 -2.93
CA ASP A 99 10.67 20.00 -3.59
C ASP A 99 9.99 18.61 -3.61
N PHE A 100 9.79 18.10 -4.80
CA PHE A 100 9.18 16.78 -5.09
C PHE A 100 10.21 15.76 -5.59
N SER A 101 11.47 16.12 -5.72
CA SER A 101 12.50 15.26 -6.29
C SER A 101 12.88 14.10 -5.35
N ASN A 102 12.93 14.36 -4.06
CA ASN A 102 13.32 13.38 -3.05
C ASN A 102 12.13 12.60 -2.48
N LYS A 103 11.64 11.60 -3.22
CA LYS A 103 10.53 10.73 -2.79
C LYS A 103 10.81 9.97 -1.49
N ILE A 104 12.07 9.71 -1.17
CA ILE A 104 12.44 9.01 0.08
C ILE A 104 12.21 9.94 1.28
N GLU A 105 12.61 11.19 1.18
CA GLU A 105 12.37 12.19 2.21
C GLU A 105 10.86 12.47 2.39
N ILE A 106 10.13 12.65 1.30
CA ILE A 106 8.67 12.84 1.36
C ILE A 106 7.98 11.69 2.10
N ARG A 107 8.38 10.45 1.81
CA ARG A 107 7.79 9.25 2.43
C ARG A 107 8.26 9.04 3.88
N PHE A 108 9.46 9.46 4.21
CA PHE A 108 10.09 9.25 5.51
C PHE A 108 10.71 10.56 6.03
N PRO A 109 9.90 11.61 6.28
CA PRO A 109 10.43 12.93 6.63
C PRO A 109 11.18 12.96 7.96
N ALA A 110 10.90 12.01 8.86
CA ALA A 110 11.65 11.82 10.11
C ALA A 110 12.82 10.83 9.96
N GLY A 111 13.16 10.45 8.72
CA GLY A 111 14.18 9.46 8.40
C GLY A 111 13.62 8.01 8.34
N LYS A 112 14.09 7.25 7.33
CA LYS A 112 13.59 5.88 7.05
C LYS A 112 13.74 4.93 8.24
N GLY A 113 14.83 5.03 9.02
CA GLY A 113 15.06 4.22 10.22
C GLY A 113 14.11 4.52 11.38
N ASN A 114 13.45 5.67 11.34
CA ASN A 114 12.55 6.14 12.39
C ASN A 114 11.07 5.85 12.11
N ALA A 115 10.72 5.38 10.92
CA ALA A 115 9.31 5.19 10.51
C ALA A 115 8.47 4.35 11.47
N ARG A 116 9.10 3.40 12.19
CA ARG A 116 8.43 2.53 13.18
C ARG A 116 8.36 3.12 14.60
N LYS A 117 9.01 4.28 14.84
CA LYS A 117 9.05 4.93 16.15
C LYS A 117 7.92 5.95 16.33
N CYS A 118 7.02 6.07 15.35
CA CYS A 118 5.84 6.92 15.45
C CYS A 118 5.01 6.51 16.66
N LEU A 119 4.68 7.49 17.49
CA LEU A 119 3.84 7.30 18.69
C LEU A 119 2.36 7.28 18.30
N TYR A 120 1.92 8.30 17.56
CA TYR A 120 0.55 8.52 17.09
C TYR A 120 0.54 9.55 15.96
N ALA A 121 -0.60 9.74 15.31
CA ALA A 121 -0.83 10.90 14.45
C ALA A 121 -1.55 11.98 15.25
N TRP A 122 -1.11 13.22 15.14
CA TRP A 122 -1.68 14.41 15.77
C TRP A 122 -2.52 15.17 14.77
N TRP A 123 -3.81 15.24 15.01
CA TRP A 123 -4.72 15.83 14.04
C TRP A 123 -5.91 16.48 14.70
N LYS A 124 -6.44 17.55 14.08
CA LYS A 124 -7.64 18.25 14.52
C LYS A 124 -8.89 17.52 14.00
N VAL A 125 -9.68 17.02 14.90
CA VAL A 125 -10.97 16.34 14.62
C VAL A 125 -12.07 17.08 15.39
N ASP A 126 -13.11 17.51 14.70
CA ASP A 126 -14.22 18.27 15.27
C ASP A 126 -13.73 19.46 16.12
N GLY A 127 -12.82 20.24 15.57
CA GLY A 127 -12.24 21.43 16.22
C GLY A 127 -11.22 21.15 17.33
N THR A 128 -10.99 19.89 17.71
CA THR A 128 -10.09 19.51 18.82
C THR A 128 -8.95 18.64 18.35
N PHE A 129 -7.75 18.90 18.83
CA PHE A 129 -6.59 18.05 18.55
C PHE A 129 -6.67 16.73 19.31
N ARG A 130 -6.35 15.64 18.62
CA ARG A 130 -6.40 14.27 19.15
C ARG A 130 -5.19 13.44 18.76
N LYS A 131 -4.78 12.57 19.67
CA LYS A 131 -3.83 11.48 19.41
C LYS A 131 -4.57 10.35 18.71
N LEU A 132 -4.23 10.09 17.44
CA LEU A 132 -4.89 9.09 16.62
C LEU A 132 -3.98 7.89 16.39
N GLY A 133 -4.47 6.70 16.72
CA GLY A 133 -3.86 5.45 16.30
C GLY A 133 -4.01 5.24 14.78
N TYR A 134 -3.35 4.22 14.25
CA TYR A 134 -3.23 4.03 12.79
C TYR A 134 -4.57 3.97 12.05
N VAL A 135 -5.55 3.21 12.55
CA VAL A 135 -6.88 3.09 11.91
C VAL A 135 -7.66 4.41 12.03
N ALA A 136 -7.64 5.05 13.20
CA ALA A 136 -8.30 6.34 13.40
C ALA A 136 -7.69 7.43 12.50
N ALA A 137 -6.36 7.49 12.38
CA ALA A 137 -5.67 8.41 11.49
C ALA A 137 -5.99 8.14 10.01
N ARG A 138 -6.09 6.86 9.61
CA ARG A 138 -6.51 6.46 8.26
C ARG A 138 -7.88 7.04 7.93
N LYS A 139 -8.84 6.93 8.85
CA LYS A 139 -10.21 7.44 8.70
C LYS A 139 -10.24 8.97 8.68
N ALA A 140 -9.64 9.60 9.69
CA ALA A 140 -9.76 11.05 9.87
C ALA A 140 -8.87 11.87 8.91
N ILE A 141 -7.70 11.36 8.53
CA ILE A 141 -6.72 12.08 7.73
C ILE A 141 -6.66 11.53 6.31
N TYR A 142 -6.25 10.26 6.18
CA TYR A 142 -5.87 9.69 4.89
C TYR A 142 -7.03 9.67 3.90
N MET A 143 -8.17 9.11 4.30
CA MET A 143 -9.34 8.99 3.43
C MET A 143 -9.92 10.36 3.09
N SER A 144 -10.12 11.20 4.10
CA SER A 144 -10.76 12.50 3.93
C SER A 144 -9.93 13.45 3.06
N LEU A 145 -8.63 13.63 3.37
CA LEU A 145 -7.79 14.55 2.59
C LEU A 145 -7.58 14.07 1.16
N TYR A 146 -7.32 12.77 0.99
CA TYR A 146 -7.12 12.22 -0.35
C TYR A 146 -8.36 12.37 -1.22
N ALA A 147 -9.53 12.02 -0.69
CA ALA A 147 -10.78 12.16 -1.43
C ALA A 147 -11.02 13.62 -1.87
N LYS A 148 -10.89 14.58 -0.94
CA LYS A 148 -11.08 16.02 -1.24
C LYS A 148 -10.12 16.55 -2.30
N ALA A 149 -8.89 16.04 -2.33
CA ALA A 149 -7.87 16.48 -3.26
C ALA A 149 -8.05 15.84 -4.64
N VAL A 150 -8.22 14.51 -4.68
CA VAL A 150 -8.19 13.75 -5.94
C VAL A 150 -9.39 14.04 -6.83
N VAL A 151 -10.58 14.26 -6.26
CA VAL A 151 -11.81 14.53 -7.07
C VAL A 151 -11.72 15.81 -7.90
N LYS A 152 -10.79 16.70 -7.58
CA LYS A 152 -10.56 17.95 -8.31
C LYS A 152 -9.62 17.78 -9.50
N THR A 153 -9.03 16.60 -9.70
CA THR A 153 -8.00 16.37 -10.71
C THR A 153 -8.57 15.91 -12.04
N GLU A 154 -7.87 16.23 -13.10
CA GLU A 154 -8.12 15.71 -14.45
C GLU A 154 -8.03 14.18 -14.49
N ALA A 155 -7.05 13.61 -13.78
CA ALA A 155 -6.87 12.17 -13.70
C ALA A 155 -8.10 11.46 -13.12
N TYR A 156 -8.68 11.98 -12.04
CA TYR A 156 -9.91 11.41 -11.48
C TYR A 156 -11.08 11.50 -12.47
N ARG A 157 -11.22 12.61 -13.17
CA ARG A 157 -12.26 12.79 -14.20
C ARG A 157 -12.16 11.73 -15.30
N ARG A 158 -10.95 11.44 -15.79
CA ARG A 158 -10.70 10.36 -16.75
C ARG A 158 -11.07 8.97 -16.20
N LEU A 159 -10.85 8.71 -14.90
CA LEU A 159 -11.30 7.45 -14.28
C LEU A 159 -12.82 7.35 -14.23
N VAL A 160 -13.50 8.44 -13.94
CA VAL A 160 -14.97 8.51 -13.94
C VAL A 160 -15.51 8.23 -15.36
N GLU A 161 -14.94 8.84 -16.39
CA GLU A 161 -15.30 8.59 -17.80
C GLU A 161 -15.16 7.11 -18.16
N LEU A 162 -14.02 6.49 -17.87
CA LEU A 162 -13.79 5.05 -18.11
C LEU A 162 -14.81 4.17 -17.37
N ARG A 163 -15.14 4.51 -16.13
CA ARG A 163 -16.18 3.81 -15.36
C ARG A 163 -17.54 3.93 -16.02
N ASP A 164 -17.90 5.14 -16.45
CA ASP A 164 -19.21 5.44 -17.04
C ASP A 164 -19.35 4.83 -18.44
N GLU A 165 -18.24 4.60 -19.16
CA GLU A 165 -18.15 3.77 -20.35
C GLU A 165 -18.32 2.26 -20.06
N GLY A 166 -18.50 1.87 -18.81
CA GLY A 166 -18.65 0.47 -18.41
C GLY A 166 -17.35 -0.35 -18.36
N LYS A 167 -16.18 0.32 -18.39
CA LYS A 167 -14.89 -0.39 -18.33
C LYS A 167 -14.64 -0.96 -16.94
N ASN A 168 -14.05 -2.15 -16.90
CA ASN A 168 -13.50 -2.69 -15.65
C ASN A 168 -12.15 -2.01 -15.38
N LEU A 169 -11.93 -1.53 -14.15
CA LEU A 169 -10.72 -0.80 -13.78
C LEU A 169 -9.87 -1.61 -12.80
N MET A 170 -8.59 -1.76 -13.11
CA MET A 170 -7.58 -2.33 -12.23
C MET A 170 -6.65 -1.23 -11.71
N LEU A 171 -6.89 -0.78 -10.49
CA LEU A 171 -6.12 0.26 -9.82
C LEU A 171 -4.86 -0.35 -9.18
N VAL A 172 -3.69 0.03 -9.69
CA VAL A 172 -2.40 -0.51 -9.24
C VAL A 172 -1.77 0.43 -8.22
N ASP A 173 -1.57 -0.04 -6.99
CA ASP A 173 -0.99 0.72 -5.89
C ASP A 173 0.11 -0.09 -5.17
N PHE A 174 1.10 0.58 -4.59
CA PHE A 174 2.15 -0.09 -3.79
C PHE A 174 1.63 -0.77 -2.53
N ASP A 175 0.66 -0.16 -1.86
CA ASP A 175 0.01 -0.67 -0.66
C ASP A 175 -1.39 -1.24 -1.00
N GLY A 176 -1.61 -1.59 -2.29
CA GLY A 176 -2.81 -2.24 -2.78
C GLY A 176 -2.80 -3.76 -2.62
N TYR A 177 -3.97 -4.33 -2.58
CA TYR A 177 -4.26 -5.78 -2.67
C TYR A 177 -5.72 -5.94 -3.09
N ASN A 178 -6.09 -7.12 -3.63
CA ASN A 178 -7.50 -7.39 -3.94
C ASN A 178 -8.24 -7.83 -2.67
N PRO A 179 -9.13 -6.99 -2.08
CA PRO A 179 -9.85 -7.34 -0.85
C PRO A 179 -10.85 -8.50 -1.04
N TYR A 180 -11.25 -8.75 -2.29
CA TYR A 180 -12.14 -9.86 -2.65
C TYR A 180 -11.39 -11.19 -2.79
N HIS A 181 -10.07 -11.20 -2.68
CA HIS A 181 -9.32 -12.46 -2.72
C HIS A 181 -9.59 -13.28 -1.45
N PRO A 182 -9.93 -14.58 -1.57
CA PRO A 182 -10.32 -15.43 -0.43
C PRO A 182 -9.31 -15.44 0.73
N HIS A 183 -8.03 -15.26 0.42
CA HIS A 183 -6.95 -15.18 1.42
C HIS A 183 -7.21 -14.15 2.53
N TYR A 184 -7.87 -13.03 2.22
CA TYR A 184 -8.13 -11.99 3.21
C TYR A 184 -9.40 -12.27 4.02
N GLY A 185 -10.31 -13.05 3.47
CA GLY A 185 -11.61 -13.34 4.06
C GLY A 185 -12.47 -12.08 4.25
N PHE A 186 -12.23 -11.02 3.48
CA PHE A 186 -13.02 -9.78 3.48
C PHE A 186 -14.18 -9.86 2.48
N ALA A 187 -14.03 -10.70 1.46
CA ALA A 187 -14.98 -10.79 0.38
C ALA A 187 -16.42 -10.97 0.87
N SER A 188 -17.30 -10.11 0.40
CA SER A 188 -18.73 -10.12 0.61
C SER A 188 -19.41 -9.69 -0.69
N ASP A 189 -20.65 -10.09 -0.91
CA ASP A 189 -21.48 -9.54 -1.99
C ASP A 189 -21.79 -8.06 -1.77
N ASP A 190 -21.65 -7.60 -0.52
CA ASP A 190 -21.74 -6.21 -0.12
C ASP A 190 -20.37 -5.52 -0.14
N ALA A 191 -20.19 -4.58 -1.07
CA ALA A 191 -18.97 -3.81 -1.20
C ALA A 191 -18.72 -2.93 0.05
N VAL A 192 -19.75 -2.38 0.68
CA VAL A 192 -19.65 -1.58 1.91
C VAL A 192 -18.96 -2.40 3.00
N ARG A 193 -19.41 -3.63 3.20
CA ARG A 193 -18.84 -4.54 4.19
C ARG A 193 -17.39 -4.91 3.87
N THR A 194 -17.09 -5.23 2.62
CA THR A 194 -15.73 -5.55 2.19
C THR A 194 -14.78 -4.39 2.40
N TYR A 195 -15.16 -3.17 2.04
CA TYR A 195 -14.32 -1.99 2.25
C TYR A 195 -14.26 -1.54 3.71
N SER A 196 -15.33 -1.76 4.50
CA SER A 196 -15.26 -1.55 5.95
C SER A 196 -14.18 -2.43 6.59
N ASP A 197 -14.08 -3.72 6.21
CA ASP A 197 -12.97 -4.58 6.62
C ASP A 197 -11.59 -4.03 6.23
N VAL A 198 -11.44 -3.50 5.01
CA VAL A 198 -10.19 -2.85 4.57
C VAL A 198 -9.85 -1.64 5.45
N ILE A 199 -10.83 -0.78 5.71
CA ILE A 199 -10.68 0.46 6.49
C ILE A 199 -10.26 0.14 7.94
N HIS A 200 -10.87 -0.85 8.56
CA HIS A 200 -10.68 -1.17 9.96
C HIS A 200 -9.53 -2.15 10.23
N CYS A 201 -8.98 -2.83 9.20
CA CYS A 201 -7.89 -3.76 9.38
C CYS A 201 -6.59 -3.07 9.84
N PRO A 202 -6.09 -3.30 11.07
CA PRO A 202 -4.86 -2.68 11.55
C PRO A 202 -3.60 -3.38 11.01
N LEU A 203 -3.76 -4.56 10.43
CA LEU A 203 -2.66 -5.43 10.02
C LEU A 203 -2.21 -5.17 8.59
N LEU A 204 -3.10 -4.69 7.73
CA LEU A 204 -2.82 -4.40 6.34
C LEU A 204 -2.75 -2.89 6.12
N LYS A 205 -1.87 -2.49 5.22
CA LYS A 205 -1.84 -1.11 4.76
C LYS A 205 -3.01 -0.88 3.80
N MET A 206 -3.60 0.29 3.89
CA MET A 206 -4.58 0.77 2.94
C MET A 206 -3.94 1.90 2.14
N GLY A 207 -3.67 1.66 0.87
CA GLY A 207 -3.15 2.67 -0.04
C GLY A 207 -4.27 3.54 -0.63
N HIS A 208 -3.88 4.57 -1.36
CA HIS A 208 -4.81 5.52 -1.99
C HIS A 208 -5.68 4.87 -3.08
N GLY A 209 -5.21 3.78 -3.69
CA GLY A 209 -6.00 2.99 -4.64
C GLY A 209 -7.33 2.50 -4.06
N PHE A 210 -7.40 2.24 -2.74
CA PHE A 210 -8.66 1.89 -2.09
C PHE A 210 -9.61 3.08 -1.95
N VAL A 211 -9.09 4.28 -1.67
CA VAL A 211 -9.93 5.48 -1.62
C VAL A 211 -10.46 5.81 -3.02
N LEU A 212 -9.63 5.67 -4.05
CA LEU A 212 -10.07 5.80 -5.44
C LEU A 212 -11.17 4.80 -5.80
N ALA A 213 -11.02 3.52 -5.44
CA ALA A 213 -12.01 2.51 -5.69
C ALA A 213 -13.34 2.86 -5.02
N MET A 214 -13.31 3.24 -3.74
CA MET A 214 -14.51 3.65 -2.99
C MET A 214 -15.19 4.90 -3.58
N LEU A 215 -14.42 5.87 -4.08
CA LEU A 215 -14.95 7.05 -4.78
C LEU A 215 -15.63 6.64 -6.09
N LEU A 216 -15.00 5.81 -6.90
CA LEU A 216 -15.53 5.35 -8.18
C LEU A 216 -16.75 4.44 -8.03
N GLU A 217 -16.86 3.70 -6.95
CA GLU A 217 -18.02 2.88 -6.58
C GLU A 217 -19.12 3.67 -5.85
N GLY A 218 -18.91 4.99 -5.58
CA GLY A 218 -19.88 5.85 -4.92
C GLY A 218 -20.00 5.63 -3.40
N LEU A 219 -19.11 4.82 -2.81
CA LEU A 219 -19.08 4.58 -1.36
C LEU A 219 -18.52 5.78 -0.57
N ILE A 220 -17.72 6.59 -1.24
CA ILE A 220 -17.24 7.90 -0.77
C ILE A 220 -17.69 8.94 -1.79
N ARG A 221 -18.20 10.06 -1.31
CA ARG A 221 -18.56 11.23 -2.10
C ARG A 221 -17.99 12.49 -1.49
N VAL A 222 -17.67 13.47 -2.33
CA VAL A 222 -17.25 14.80 -1.88
C VAL A 222 -18.30 15.78 -2.35
N GLU A 223 -19.04 16.35 -1.39
CA GLU A 223 -20.15 17.26 -1.64
C GLU A 223 -19.92 18.55 -0.86
N ASN A 224 -19.91 19.70 -1.53
CA ASN A 224 -19.65 21.01 -0.92
C ASN A 224 -18.35 21.07 -0.07
N GLY A 225 -17.31 20.34 -0.48
CA GLY A 225 -16.03 20.27 0.23
C GLY A 225 -16.02 19.32 1.43
N GLU A 226 -17.12 18.66 1.74
CA GLU A 226 -17.23 17.64 2.77
C GLU A 226 -17.19 16.23 2.20
N VAL A 227 -16.60 15.30 2.95
CA VAL A 227 -16.59 13.89 2.59
C VAL A 227 -17.78 13.20 3.22
N LYS A 228 -18.59 12.57 2.40
CA LYS A 228 -19.73 11.74 2.80
C LYS A 228 -19.39 10.27 2.54
N TYR A 229 -19.76 9.43 3.46
CA TYR A 229 -19.53 7.98 3.40
C TYR A 229 -20.87 7.26 3.28
N ALA A 230 -20.90 6.17 2.53
CA ALA A 230 -22.05 5.28 2.50
C ALA A 230 -22.36 4.73 3.90
N ASP A 231 -23.62 4.50 4.18
CA ASP A 231 -24.07 3.96 5.47
C ASP A 231 -23.35 2.64 5.78
N GLY A 232 -22.86 2.50 6.99
CA GLY A 232 -22.11 1.31 7.44
C GLY A 232 -20.64 1.26 7.03
N LEU A 233 -20.17 2.08 6.07
CA LEU A 233 -18.79 2.02 5.61
C LEU A 233 -17.77 2.31 6.71
N MET A 234 -18.09 3.25 7.59
CA MET A 234 -17.22 3.69 8.69
C MET A 234 -17.49 2.95 10.00
N ASP A 235 -18.46 2.04 10.02
CA ASP A 235 -18.79 1.23 11.19
C ASP A 235 -17.72 0.15 11.40
N ASP A 236 -17.34 -0.03 12.67
CA ASP A 236 -16.41 -1.10 13.03
C ASP A 236 -17.09 -2.46 12.80
N PRO A 237 -16.57 -3.30 11.90
CA PRO A 237 -17.15 -4.61 11.61
C PRO A 237 -17.07 -5.58 12.81
N LYS A 238 -16.50 -5.15 13.96
CA LYS A 238 -16.30 -5.95 15.17
C LYS A 238 -15.66 -7.31 14.90
N ARG A 239 -14.67 -7.28 14.04
CA ARG A 239 -13.97 -8.46 13.53
C ARG A 239 -12.59 -8.57 14.13
N GLU A 240 -12.19 -9.78 14.53
CA GLU A 240 -10.81 -10.08 14.83
C GLU A 240 -10.02 -10.29 13.52
N TYR A 241 -8.90 -9.57 13.41
CA TYR A 241 -7.99 -9.68 12.27
C TYR A 241 -6.81 -10.58 12.62
N SER A 242 -6.72 -11.74 11.99
CA SER A 242 -5.63 -12.66 12.19
C SER A 242 -4.31 -12.08 11.64
N ARG A 243 -3.21 -12.30 12.36
CA ARG A 243 -1.85 -12.00 11.87
C ARG A 243 -1.50 -12.78 10.62
N ASP A 244 -2.22 -13.84 10.32
CA ASP A 244 -2.06 -14.66 9.13
C ASP A 244 -2.42 -13.93 7.83
N LEU A 245 -3.23 -12.86 7.89
CA LEU A 245 -3.48 -11.97 6.76
C LEU A 245 -2.20 -11.39 6.11
N ARG A 246 -1.09 -11.35 6.84
CA ARG A 246 0.21 -10.92 6.31
C ARG A 246 1.02 -12.08 5.74
N LYS A 247 0.63 -13.29 6.00
CA LYS A 247 1.31 -14.48 5.47
C LYS A 247 0.82 -14.72 4.05
N LEU A 248 1.72 -15.13 3.21
CA LEU A 248 1.33 -15.64 1.89
C LEU A 248 0.55 -16.94 2.10
N THR A 249 -0.39 -17.22 1.21
CA THR A 249 -0.98 -18.55 1.16
C THR A 249 0.10 -19.62 0.96
N PRO A 250 -0.13 -20.89 1.32
CA PRO A 250 0.83 -21.95 1.06
C PRO A 250 1.30 -21.98 -0.41
N GLU A 251 0.39 -21.78 -1.36
CA GLU A 251 0.68 -21.74 -2.79
C GLU A 251 1.53 -20.52 -3.16
N ALA A 252 1.15 -19.33 -2.73
CA ALA A 252 1.92 -18.11 -2.97
C ALA A 252 3.30 -18.15 -2.29
N LEU A 253 3.40 -18.82 -1.14
CA LEU A 253 4.66 -19.06 -0.45
C LEU A 253 5.55 -20.03 -1.25
N LEU A 254 4.97 -21.12 -1.73
CA LEU A 254 5.64 -22.11 -2.60
C LEU A 254 6.18 -21.42 -3.85
N GLN A 255 5.34 -20.71 -4.57
CA GLN A 255 5.72 -19.97 -5.78
C GLN A 255 6.86 -18.97 -5.53
N ARG A 256 6.74 -18.17 -4.47
CA ARG A 256 7.79 -17.22 -4.07
C ARG A 256 9.11 -17.91 -3.77
N ASN A 257 9.05 -19.03 -3.06
CA ASN A 257 10.23 -19.75 -2.61
C ASN A 257 10.92 -20.45 -3.79
N ALA A 258 10.16 -21.14 -4.65
CA ALA A 258 10.64 -21.76 -5.87
C ALA A 258 11.32 -20.72 -6.79
N LYS A 259 10.65 -19.59 -7.05
CA LYS A 259 11.20 -18.49 -7.85
C LYS A 259 12.50 -17.91 -7.26
N ARG A 260 12.60 -17.81 -5.94
CA ARG A 260 13.83 -17.35 -5.27
C ARG A 260 14.98 -18.33 -5.47
N CYS A 261 14.68 -19.62 -5.31
CA CYS A 261 15.65 -20.70 -5.49
C CYS A 261 16.02 -20.91 -6.96
N GLY A 262 15.26 -20.35 -7.89
CA GLY A 262 15.48 -20.51 -9.33
C GLY A 262 15.08 -21.90 -9.82
N VAL A 263 14.06 -22.49 -9.24
CA VAL A 263 13.49 -23.81 -9.59
C VAL A 263 12.00 -23.65 -9.88
N THR A 264 11.38 -24.67 -10.47
CA THR A 264 9.92 -24.69 -10.66
C THR A 264 9.20 -24.97 -9.35
N GLU A 265 7.91 -24.64 -9.29
CA GLU A 265 7.07 -24.94 -8.12
C GLU A 265 6.98 -26.46 -7.86
N ALA A 266 6.86 -27.25 -8.93
CA ALA A 266 6.82 -28.70 -8.85
C ALA A 266 8.13 -29.27 -8.26
N GLU A 267 9.28 -28.84 -8.77
CA GLU A 267 10.58 -29.25 -8.23
C GLU A 267 10.72 -28.85 -6.76
N PHE A 268 10.34 -27.61 -6.40
CA PHE A 268 10.45 -27.15 -5.02
C PHE A 268 9.53 -27.91 -4.07
N ALA A 269 8.34 -28.31 -4.55
CA ALA A 269 7.35 -29.06 -3.76
C ALA A 269 7.83 -30.48 -3.41
N THR A 270 8.66 -31.10 -4.25
CA THR A 270 9.18 -32.46 -4.01
C THR A 270 10.36 -32.51 -3.05
N LEU A 271 10.99 -31.35 -2.74
CA LEU A 271 12.16 -31.30 -1.85
C LEU A 271 11.73 -31.40 -0.38
N ASP A 272 12.56 -32.04 0.44
CA ASP A 272 12.43 -32.00 1.89
C ASP A 272 12.70 -30.60 2.48
N GLU A 273 12.29 -30.36 3.70
CA GLU A 273 12.39 -29.07 4.34
C GLU A 273 13.85 -28.57 4.50
N THR A 274 14.77 -29.48 4.79
CA THR A 274 16.19 -29.17 4.96
C THR A 274 16.78 -28.68 3.65
N ILE A 275 16.52 -29.38 2.56
CA ILE A 275 16.98 -29.00 1.21
C ILE A 275 16.32 -27.67 0.77
N ARG A 276 15.02 -27.49 1.01
CA ARG A 276 14.33 -26.22 0.74
C ARG A 276 15.02 -25.06 1.47
N LYS A 277 15.39 -25.24 2.72
CA LYS A 277 16.07 -24.24 3.53
C LYS A 277 17.49 -23.93 3.03
N LEU A 278 18.23 -24.94 2.64
CA LEU A 278 19.56 -24.78 2.04
C LEU A 278 19.50 -24.02 0.71
N LEU A 279 18.63 -24.40 -0.20
CA LEU A 279 18.39 -23.71 -1.47
C LEU A 279 17.94 -22.26 -1.27
N TRP A 280 17.05 -22.03 -0.29
CA TRP A 280 16.59 -20.68 0.04
C TRP A 280 17.75 -19.79 0.51
N ASN A 281 18.64 -20.30 1.34
CA ASN A 281 19.82 -19.57 1.80
C ASN A 281 20.80 -19.31 0.65
N ALA A 282 21.09 -20.32 -0.15
CA ALA A 282 21.96 -20.21 -1.32
C ALA A 282 21.42 -19.24 -2.39
N GLY A 283 20.11 -19.08 -2.48
CA GLY A 283 19.47 -18.10 -3.37
C GLY A 283 19.62 -16.64 -2.96
N ARG A 284 20.32 -16.32 -1.86
CA ARG A 284 20.66 -14.95 -1.47
C ARG A 284 21.75 -14.38 -2.37
N LYS A 285 21.65 -13.08 -2.70
CA LYS A 285 22.59 -12.41 -3.62
C LYS A 285 24.06 -12.59 -3.21
N MET A 286 24.34 -12.48 -1.91
CA MET A 286 25.71 -12.64 -1.38
C MET A 286 26.22 -14.08 -1.53
N GLU A 287 25.37 -15.07 -1.26
CA GLU A 287 25.70 -16.48 -1.35
C GLU A 287 25.93 -16.93 -2.81
N ILE A 288 25.13 -16.40 -3.73
CA ILE A 288 25.28 -16.63 -5.17
C ILE A 288 26.63 -16.08 -5.64
N ALA A 289 26.97 -14.86 -5.24
CA ALA A 289 28.22 -14.20 -5.59
C ALA A 289 29.45 -14.92 -4.99
N ALA A 290 29.35 -15.38 -3.73
CA ALA A 290 30.40 -16.14 -3.07
C ALA A 290 30.73 -17.47 -3.79
N ARG A 291 29.76 -18.03 -4.53
CA ARG A 291 29.95 -19.22 -5.37
C ARG A 291 30.36 -18.90 -6.82
N GLY A 292 30.71 -17.65 -7.11
CA GLY A 292 31.16 -17.23 -8.43
C GLY A 292 30.07 -17.10 -9.50
N PHE A 293 28.79 -17.08 -9.10
CA PHE A 293 27.67 -16.96 -10.03
C PHE A 293 27.06 -15.57 -10.04
N SER A 294 26.61 -15.12 -11.22
CA SER A 294 25.62 -14.05 -11.31
C SER A 294 24.23 -14.58 -10.93
N LYS A 295 23.32 -13.70 -10.51
CA LYS A 295 21.94 -14.08 -10.20
C LYS A 295 21.21 -14.72 -11.40
N ALA A 296 21.54 -14.27 -12.62
CA ALA A 296 20.97 -14.83 -13.84
C ALA A 296 21.52 -16.23 -14.14
N ALA A 297 22.84 -16.43 -13.98
CA ALA A 297 23.49 -17.73 -14.15
C ALA A 297 22.95 -18.75 -13.10
N TRP A 298 22.90 -18.36 -11.82
CA TRP A 298 22.33 -19.21 -10.77
C TRP A 298 20.90 -19.69 -11.08
N LYS A 299 20.04 -18.79 -11.57
CA LYS A 299 18.67 -19.16 -11.92
C LYS A 299 18.57 -20.16 -13.07
N ARG A 300 19.53 -20.15 -13.99
CA ARG A 300 19.56 -21.05 -15.15
C ARG A 300 20.13 -22.45 -14.85
N LEU A 301 20.84 -22.60 -13.73
CA LEU A 301 21.35 -23.91 -13.34
C LEU A 301 20.18 -24.87 -13.09
N PRO A 302 20.26 -26.11 -13.58
CA PRO A 302 19.36 -27.19 -13.21
C PRO A 302 19.34 -27.41 -11.68
N LEU A 303 18.22 -27.97 -11.18
CA LEU A 303 18.10 -28.27 -9.74
C LEU A 303 19.22 -29.19 -9.24
N GLU A 304 19.54 -30.24 -10.01
CA GLU A 304 20.58 -31.21 -9.66
C GLU A 304 21.96 -30.58 -9.49
N GLU A 305 22.34 -29.67 -10.39
CA GLU A 305 23.60 -28.93 -10.28
C GLU A 305 23.63 -28.02 -9.06
N LYS A 306 22.52 -27.34 -8.76
CA LYS A 306 22.39 -26.54 -7.52
C LYS A 306 22.55 -27.39 -6.28
N LEU A 307 21.94 -28.59 -6.26
CA LEU A 307 22.06 -29.53 -5.16
C LEU A 307 23.48 -30.07 -5.00
N ALA A 308 24.15 -30.38 -6.09
CA ALA A 308 25.56 -30.83 -6.08
C ALA A 308 26.48 -29.75 -5.49
N LEU A 309 26.30 -28.47 -5.89
CA LEU A 309 27.05 -27.34 -5.35
C LEU A 309 26.79 -27.12 -3.85
N LEU A 310 25.60 -27.46 -3.37
CA LEU A 310 25.25 -27.35 -1.94
C LEU A 310 25.79 -28.50 -1.11
N ARG A 311 25.80 -29.73 -1.65
CA ARG A 311 26.37 -30.91 -0.97
C ARG A 311 27.89 -30.78 -0.75
N ASN A 312 28.60 -30.13 -1.65
CA ASN A 312 30.03 -29.87 -1.51
C ASN A 312 30.36 -28.70 -0.56
N SER A 313 29.34 -28.09 0.06
CA SER A 313 29.48 -26.95 0.97
C SER A 313 29.08 -27.32 2.42
N ILE A 314 28.75 -28.60 2.67
CA ILE A 314 28.51 -29.22 3.98
C ILE A 314 29.71 -30.08 4.33
#